data_4ba5266146a3d475cfe645bde0838e16
#
_entry.id   4ba5266146a3d475cfe645bde0838e16
#
_cell.length_a   1.000
_cell.length_b   1.000
_cell.length_c   1.000
_cell.angle_alpha   90.00
_cell.angle_beta   90.00
_cell.angle_gamma   90.00
#
_symmetry.space_group_name_H-M   'P 1'
#
loop_
_entity.id
_entity.type
_entity.pdbx_description
1 polymer ?
#
loop_
_entity_poly.entity_id
_entity_poly.type
_entity_poly.pdbx_seq_one_letter_code
_entity_poly.pdbx_strand_id
1 'polypeptide(L)'
;MAADLSARDVERVKFAFSIYDFEGNGTMDAFYIGDCLRALNLNPTMATIEKLGGTEKRKEKMIKLDDFIPLFAQVKKDKDAGSYEDFIEVLKLYDKSENGTMMYAELEHILLSLGERLEKAELEPILKECCPPEDEEGFIPYEPFVKKLTTLL
;
A
#
# COMPACT_ATOMS: atom_id res chain seq x y z
N MET A 1 -6.83 -20.38 11.13
CA MET A 1 -7.30 -19.79 12.39
C MET A 1 -7.98 -18.45 12.13
N ALA A 2 -9.29 -18.48 11.93
CA ALA A 2 -10.10 -17.26 11.79
C ALA A 2 -10.54 -16.70 13.17
N ALA A 3 -9.95 -17.19 14.26
CA ALA A 3 -10.40 -16.94 15.63
C ALA A 3 -10.22 -15.50 16.15
N ASP A 4 -9.49 -14.64 15.44
CA ASP A 4 -9.16 -13.28 15.91
C ASP A 4 -9.83 -12.17 15.08
N LEU A 5 -10.71 -12.51 14.15
CA LEU A 5 -11.43 -11.53 13.34
C LEU A 5 -12.79 -11.22 13.97
N SER A 6 -13.12 -9.94 14.03
CA SER A 6 -14.47 -9.51 14.42
C SER A 6 -15.50 -9.90 13.35
N ALA A 7 -16.76 -10.06 13.75
CA ALA A 7 -17.86 -10.29 12.79
C ALA A 7 -17.90 -9.17 11.72
N ARG A 8 -17.62 -7.94 12.12
CA ARG A 8 -17.53 -6.77 11.22
C ARG A 8 -16.40 -6.92 10.19
N ASP A 9 -15.24 -7.44 10.60
CA ASP A 9 -14.13 -7.70 9.67
C ASP A 9 -14.52 -8.75 8.63
N VAL A 10 -15.15 -9.83 9.08
CA VAL A 10 -15.61 -10.91 8.18
C VAL A 10 -16.63 -10.40 7.16
N GLU A 11 -17.57 -9.55 7.58
CA GLU A 11 -18.53 -8.92 6.65
C GLU A 11 -17.85 -8.00 5.64
N ARG A 12 -16.89 -7.18 6.08
CA ARG A 12 -16.10 -6.33 5.18
C ARG A 12 -15.31 -7.16 4.17
N VAL A 13 -14.68 -8.24 4.62
CA VAL A 13 -13.93 -9.15 3.75
C VAL A 13 -14.86 -9.78 2.71
N LYS A 14 -16.02 -10.29 3.12
CA LYS A 14 -17.02 -10.85 2.20
C LYS A 14 -17.46 -9.83 1.15
N PHE A 15 -17.72 -8.61 1.58
CA PHE A 15 -18.12 -7.53 0.67
C PHE A 15 -17.01 -7.20 -0.33
N ALA A 16 -15.77 -6.98 0.13
CA ALA A 16 -14.65 -6.68 -0.75
C ALA A 16 -14.37 -7.84 -1.72
N PHE A 17 -14.39 -9.07 -1.23
CA PHE A 17 -14.21 -10.26 -2.06
C PHE A 17 -15.27 -10.35 -3.17
N SER A 18 -16.54 -10.06 -2.86
CA SER A 18 -17.63 -10.10 -3.84
C SER A 18 -17.45 -9.11 -5.00
N ILE A 19 -16.74 -8.00 -4.78
CA ILE A 19 -16.41 -7.02 -5.84
C ILE A 19 -15.45 -7.62 -6.87
N TYR A 20 -14.52 -8.47 -6.43
CA TYR A 20 -13.53 -9.13 -7.28
C TYR A 20 -13.94 -10.52 -7.76
N ASP A 21 -15.08 -11.05 -7.29
CA ASP A 21 -15.72 -12.27 -7.82
C ASP A 21 -16.53 -11.90 -9.06
N PHE A 22 -15.84 -11.71 -10.17
CA PHE A 22 -16.47 -11.24 -11.43
C PHE A 22 -17.44 -12.26 -12.04
N GLU A 23 -17.31 -13.54 -11.69
CA GLU A 23 -18.16 -14.60 -12.20
C GLU A 23 -19.35 -14.92 -11.27
N GLY A 24 -19.32 -14.40 -10.04
CA GLY A 24 -20.38 -14.65 -9.05
C GLY A 24 -20.46 -16.09 -8.57
N ASN A 25 -19.35 -16.83 -8.63
CA ASN A 25 -19.28 -18.25 -8.32
C ASN A 25 -18.61 -18.54 -6.96
N GLY A 26 -18.31 -17.51 -6.17
CA GLY A 26 -17.62 -17.64 -4.87
C GLY A 26 -16.11 -17.77 -4.98
N THR A 27 -15.53 -17.48 -6.15
CA THR A 27 -14.09 -17.48 -6.36
C THR A 27 -13.60 -16.14 -6.90
N MET A 28 -12.37 -15.81 -6.58
CA MET A 28 -11.66 -14.62 -7.06
C MET A 28 -10.36 -15.06 -7.72
N ASP A 29 -9.97 -14.39 -8.78
CA ASP A 29 -8.66 -14.60 -9.38
C ASP A 29 -7.55 -14.14 -8.40
N ALA A 30 -6.58 -15.00 -8.14
CA ALA A 30 -5.47 -14.71 -7.22
C ALA A 30 -4.62 -13.50 -7.65
N PHE A 31 -4.72 -13.08 -8.91
CA PHE A 31 -4.15 -11.82 -9.38
C PHE A 31 -4.65 -10.60 -8.59
N TYR A 32 -5.89 -10.63 -8.10
CA TYR A 32 -6.51 -9.53 -7.36
C TYR A 32 -6.38 -9.61 -5.83
N ILE A 33 -5.61 -10.56 -5.29
CA ILE A 33 -5.40 -10.68 -3.83
C ILE A 33 -4.89 -9.36 -3.25
N GLY A 34 -3.87 -8.77 -3.87
CA GLY A 34 -3.31 -7.49 -3.43
C GLY A 34 -4.31 -6.35 -3.47
N ASP A 35 -5.05 -6.23 -4.56
CA ASP A 35 -6.06 -5.17 -4.74
C ASP A 35 -7.20 -5.31 -3.73
N CYS A 36 -7.66 -6.53 -3.47
CA CYS A 36 -8.69 -6.82 -2.48
C CYS A 36 -8.22 -6.49 -1.05
N LEU A 37 -6.97 -6.82 -0.70
CA LEU A 37 -6.38 -6.46 0.59
C LEU A 37 -6.23 -4.93 0.75
N ARG A 38 -5.84 -4.24 -0.30
CA ARG A 38 -5.77 -2.76 -0.30
C ARG A 38 -7.14 -2.12 -0.19
N ALA A 39 -8.16 -2.67 -0.83
CA ALA A 39 -9.55 -2.23 -0.66
C ALA A 39 -10.06 -2.39 0.78
N LEU A 40 -9.44 -3.27 1.56
CA LEU A 40 -9.71 -3.48 2.99
C LEU A 40 -8.83 -2.62 3.91
N ASN A 41 -8.16 -1.61 3.36
CA ASN A 41 -7.26 -0.69 4.06
C ASN A 41 -5.99 -1.36 4.62
N LEU A 42 -5.54 -2.42 3.99
CA LEU A 42 -4.23 -3.02 4.27
C LEU A 42 -3.21 -2.60 3.22
N ASN A 43 -1.94 -2.66 3.57
CA ASN A 43 -0.84 -2.27 2.71
C ASN A 43 0.22 -3.38 2.59
N PRO A 44 -0.12 -4.53 2.00
CA PRO A 44 0.86 -5.60 1.79
C PRO A 44 1.88 -5.17 0.74
N THR A 45 3.13 -5.59 0.92
CA THR A 45 4.15 -5.47 -0.13
C THR A 45 3.90 -6.48 -1.25
N MET A 46 4.45 -6.25 -2.43
CA MET A 46 4.35 -7.21 -3.54
C MET A 46 4.95 -8.57 -3.16
N ALA A 47 6.06 -8.58 -2.42
CA ALA A 47 6.66 -9.81 -1.90
C ALA A 47 5.72 -10.57 -0.95
N THR A 48 4.97 -9.86 -0.12
CA THR A 48 3.96 -10.47 0.75
C THR A 48 2.81 -11.05 -0.06
N ILE A 49 2.31 -10.34 -1.06
CA ILE A 49 1.23 -10.81 -1.96
C ILE A 49 1.65 -12.10 -2.67
N GLU A 50 2.88 -12.15 -3.19
CA GLU A 50 3.43 -13.35 -3.83
C GLU A 50 3.49 -14.54 -2.86
N LYS A 51 3.99 -14.33 -1.63
CA LYS A 51 4.02 -15.36 -0.57
C LYS A 51 2.63 -15.87 -0.20
N LEU A 52 1.62 -15.03 -0.28
CA LEU A 52 0.22 -15.40 -0.02
C LEU A 52 -0.44 -16.14 -1.19
N GLY A 53 0.26 -16.33 -2.28
CA GLY A 53 -0.22 -17.02 -3.47
C GLY A 53 -0.82 -16.12 -4.54
N GLY A 54 -0.58 -14.82 -4.47
CA GLY A 54 -0.89 -13.89 -5.54
C GLY A 54 -0.13 -14.22 -6.82
N THR A 55 -0.76 -14.04 -7.98
CA THR A 55 -0.18 -14.33 -9.28
C THR A 55 0.14 -13.05 -10.04
N GLU A 56 1.12 -13.11 -10.93
CA GLU A 56 1.49 -11.98 -11.80
C GLU A 56 0.54 -11.81 -12.97
N LYS A 57 -0.09 -12.90 -13.40
CA LYS A 57 -1.00 -12.92 -14.54
C LYS A 57 -2.40 -13.34 -14.12
N ARG A 58 -3.37 -12.83 -14.85
CA ARG A 58 -4.78 -13.21 -14.67
C ARG A 58 -5.02 -14.66 -15.07
N LYS A 59 -5.99 -15.28 -14.42
CA LYS A 59 -6.49 -16.64 -14.72
C LYS A 59 -5.48 -17.77 -14.49
N GLU A 60 -4.40 -17.52 -13.74
CA GLU A 60 -3.47 -18.58 -13.35
C GLU A 60 -3.99 -19.41 -12.18
N LYS A 61 -4.66 -18.77 -11.22
CA LYS A 61 -5.16 -19.43 -10.02
C LYS A 61 -6.40 -18.73 -9.50
N MET A 62 -7.39 -19.50 -9.10
CA MET A 62 -8.59 -19.01 -8.42
C MET A 62 -8.52 -19.32 -6.92
N ILE A 63 -9.05 -18.43 -6.10
CA ILE A 63 -9.08 -18.56 -4.65
C ILE A 63 -10.52 -18.42 -4.15
N LYS A 64 -10.89 -19.25 -3.17
CA LYS A 64 -12.20 -19.18 -2.52
C LYS A 64 -12.19 -18.19 -1.36
N LEU A 65 -13.36 -17.70 -0.98
CA LEU A 65 -13.52 -16.81 0.16
C LEU A 65 -12.94 -17.41 1.45
N ASP A 66 -13.19 -18.68 1.72
CA ASP A 66 -12.70 -19.35 2.92
C ASP A 66 -11.17 -19.44 2.99
N ASP A 67 -10.51 -19.47 1.83
CA ASP A 67 -9.06 -19.45 1.74
C ASP A 67 -8.50 -18.02 1.81
N PHE A 68 -9.27 -17.01 1.42
CA PHE A 68 -8.89 -15.60 1.47
C PHE A 68 -8.97 -15.01 2.89
N ILE A 69 -9.96 -15.41 3.69
CA ILE A 69 -10.13 -14.91 5.06
C ILE A 69 -8.87 -15.09 5.91
N PRO A 70 -8.20 -16.27 5.93
CA PRO A 70 -6.92 -16.43 6.63
C PRO A 70 -5.80 -15.51 6.13
N LEU A 71 -5.75 -15.23 4.83
CA LEU A 71 -4.77 -14.30 4.25
C LEU A 71 -4.98 -12.88 4.77
N PHE A 72 -6.22 -12.42 4.81
CA PHE A 72 -6.58 -11.14 5.42
C PHE A 72 -6.17 -11.07 6.88
N ALA A 73 -6.46 -12.11 7.68
CA ALA A 73 -6.09 -12.17 9.08
C ALA A 73 -4.57 -12.09 9.28
N GLN A 74 -3.80 -12.76 8.43
CA GLN A 74 -2.34 -12.72 8.46
C GLN A 74 -1.80 -11.33 8.17
N VAL A 75 -2.26 -10.69 7.10
CA VAL A 75 -1.81 -9.34 6.71
C VAL A 75 -2.25 -8.30 7.73
N LYS A 76 -3.44 -8.43 8.31
CA LYS A 76 -3.93 -7.53 9.36
C LYS A 76 -3.02 -7.54 10.61
N LYS A 77 -2.36 -8.65 10.92
CA LYS A 77 -1.41 -8.79 12.02
C LYS A 77 0.00 -8.32 11.65
N ASP A 78 0.28 -8.09 10.38
CA ASP A 78 1.58 -7.64 9.91
C ASP A 78 1.84 -6.21 10.39
N LYS A 79 2.97 -6.04 11.11
CA LYS A 79 3.41 -4.77 11.64
C LYS A 79 4.40 -4.05 10.71
N ASP A 80 4.75 -4.65 9.59
CA ASP A 80 5.70 -4.09 8.63
C ASP A 80 5.07 -2.99 7.75
N ALA A 81 3.77 -2.81 7.82
CA ALA A 81 3.11 -1.64 7.23
C ALA A 81 3.51 -0.39 8.01
N GLY A 82 4.30 0.50 7.38
CA GLY A 82 4.76 1.74 7.99
C GLY A 82 3.62 2.67 8.40
N SER A 83 3.83 3.39 9.51
CA SER A 83 2.94 4.45 9.97
C SER A 83 3.40 5.82 9.44
N TYR A 84 2.53 6.85 9.61
CA TYR A 84 2.90 8.23 9.34
C TYR A 84 4.20 8.63 10.07
N GLU A 85 4.30 8.26 11.34
CA GLU A 85 5.47 8.57 12.18
C GLU A 85 6.75 7.90 11.65
N ASP A 86 6.64 6.66 11.18
CA ASP A 86 7.77 5.92 10.60
C ASP A 86 8.29 6.61 9.34
N PHE A 87 7.39 7.07 8.46
CA PHE A 87 7.78 7.78 7.24
C PHE A 87 8.40 9.14 7.54
N ILE A 88 7.87 9.89 8.50
CA ILE A 88 8.45 11.15 8.94
C ILE A 88 9.86 10.92 9.50
N GLU A 89 10.07 9.90 10.32
CA GLU A 89 11.37 9.57 10.89
C GLU A 89 12.39 9.22 9.81
N VAL A 90 12.01 8.48 8.79
CA VAL A 90 12.88 8.18 7.64
C VAL A 90 13.24 9.44 6.86
N LEU A 91 12.28 10.31 6.55
CA LEU A 91 12.52 11.51 5.76
C LEU A 91 13.33 12.56 6.53
N LYS A 92 13.28 12.57 7.85
CA LYS A 92 14.18 13.40 8.68
C LYS A 92 15.66 13.15 8.40
N LEU A 93 16.04 11.96 7.97
CA LEU A 93 17.43 11.65 7.61
C LEU A 93 17.94 12.48 6.43
N TYR A 94 17.04 12.97 5.59
CA TYR A 94 17.33 13.78 4.41
C TYR A 94 17.14 15.30 4.66
N ASP A 95 16.62 15.65 5.81
CA ASP A 95 16.42 17.03 6.27
C ASP A 95 17.68 17.53 6.96
N LYS A 96 18.67 17.91 6.16
CA LYS A 96 19.99 18.34 6.65
C LYS A 96 19.96 19.65 7.47
N SER A 97 18.95 20.47 7.24
CA SER A 97 18.80 21.77 7.91
C SER A 97 17.88 21.69 9.13
N GLU A 98 17.30 20.52 9.41
CA GLU A 98 16.37 20.30 10.52
C GLU A 98 15.22 21.32 10.55
N ASN A 99 14.70 21.68 9.37
CA ASN A 99 13.66 22.70 9.19
C ASN A 99 12.34 22.14 8.60
N GLY A 100 12.21 20.81 8.48
CA GLY A 100 11.03 20.17 7.93
C GLY A 100 10.97 20.13 6.39
N THR A 101 12.09 20.43 5.73
CA THR A 101 12.19 20.40 4.26
C THR A 101 13.28 19.45 3.77
N MET A 102 13.10 18.94 2.54
CA MET A 102 14.08 18.14 1.83
C MET A 102 14.08 18.50 0.35
N MET A 103 15.11 18.12 -0.37
CA MET A 103 15.14 18.34 -1.83
C MET A 103 14.12 17.43 -2.53
N TYR A 104 13.34 18.00 -3.43
CA TYR A 104 12.40 17.25 -4.28
C TYR A 104 13.11 16.12 -5.06
N ALA A 105 14.29 16.42 -5.61
CA ALA A 105 15.09 15.44 -6.34
C ALA A 105 15.52 14.26 -5.46
N GLU A 106 15.80 14.48 -4.18
CA GLU A 106 16.11 13.39 -3.23
C GLU A 106 14.87 12.52 -2.95
N LEU A 107 13.70 13.13 -2.76
CA LEU A 107 12.45 12.39 -2.59
C LEU A 107 12.14 11.53 -3.81
N GLU A 108 12.22 12.09 -5.01
CA GLU A 108 12.04 11.35 -6.26
C GLU A 108 13.02 10.17 -6.35
N HIS A 109 14.30 10.41 -6.07
CA HIS A 109 15.34 9.38 -6.11
C HIS A 109 15.09 8.24 -5.11
N ILE A 110 14.68 8.55 -3.89
CA ILE A 110 14.36 7.56 -2.86
C ILE A 110 13.22 6.63 -3.34
N LEU A 111 12.15 7.21 -3.86
CA LEU A 111 10.97 6.44 -4.28
C LEU A 111 11.24 5.58 -5.51
N LEU A 112 12.20 5.95 -6.35
CA LEU A 112 12.63 5.16 -7.51
C LEU A 112 13.71 4.12 -7.19
N SER A 113 14.40 4.24 -6.05
CA SER A 113 15.62 3.46 -5.77
C SER A 113 15.53 2.54 -4.56
N LEU A 114 14.75 2.89 -3.54
CA LEU A 114 14.71 2.18 -2.27
C LEU A 114 13.41 1.39 -2.08
N GLY A 115 13.49 0.33 -1.29
CA GLY A 115 12.37 -0.52 -0.96
C GLY A 115 11.78 -1.23 -2.19
N GLU A 116 10.48 -1.28 -2.26
CA GLU A 116 9.75 -1.66 -3.48
C GLU A 116 9.77 -0.47 -4.45
N ARG A 117 10.70 -0.49 -5.36
CA ARG A 117 10.93 0.61 -6.31
C ARG A 117 9.68 0.89 -7.13
N LEU A 118 9.32 2.16 -7.19
CA LEU A 118 8.30 2.61 -8.12
C LEU A 118 8.92 2.84 -9.51
N GLU A 119 8.13 2.63 -10.53
CA GLU A 119 8.48 3.11 -11.86
C GLU A 119 8.10 4.59 -12.01
N LYS A 120 8.79 5.29 -12.91
CA LYS A 120 8.57 6.73 -13.10
C LYS A 120 7.11 7.05 -13.45
N ALA A 121 6.47 6.20 -14.26
CA ALA A 121 5.07 6.35 -14.64
C ALA A 121 4.09 6.20 -13.45
N GLU A 122 4.48 5.44 -12.42
CA GLU A 122 3.71 5.30 -11.18
C GLU A 122 3.94 6.49 -10.24
N LEU A 123 5.18 6.99 -10.19
CA LEU A 123 5.59 8.05 -9.28
C LEU A 123 5.05 9.43 -9.67
N GLU A 124 5.05 9.76 -10.96
CA GLU A 124 4.63 11.07 -11.45
C GLU A 124 3.22 11.48 -10.98
N PRO A 125 2.17 10.64 -11.09
CA PRO A 125 0.84 10.98 -10.57
C PRO A 125 0.82 11.18 -9.04
N ILE A 126 1.61 10.39 -8.31
CA ILE A 126 1.69 10.47 -6.84
C ILE A 126 2.30 11.80 -6.41
N LEU A 127 3.42 12.18 -7.01
CA LEU A 127 4.08 13.46 -6.70
C LEU A 127 3.22 14.66 -7.11
N LYS A 128 2.59 14.58 -8.26
CA LYS A 128 1.68 15.64 -8.73
C LYS A 128 0.51 15.87 -7.77
N GLU A 129 -0.06 14.79 -7.23
CA GLU A 129 -1.22 14.87 -6.35
C GLU A 129 -0.86 15.18 -4.90
N CYS A 130 0.23 14.60 -4.40
CA CYS A 130 0.55 14.60 -2.96
C CYS A 130 1.67 15.57 -2.58
N CYS A 131 2.59 15.87 -3.50
CA CYS A 131 3.76 16.68 -3.18
C CYS A 131 3.47 18.18 -3.30
N PRO A 132 3.81 19.00 -2.27
CA PRO A 132 3.76 20.44 -2.40
C PRO A 132 4.72 20.94 -3.49
N PRO A 133 4.48 22.14 -4.03
CA PRO A 133 5.41 22.73 -5.01
C PRO A 133 6.78 23.01 -4.38
N GLU A 134 7.82 22.87 -5.19
CA GLU A 134 9.20 23.23 -4.82
C GLU A 134 9.34 24.73 -4.57
N ASP A 135 10.21 25.11 -3.64
CA ASP A 135 10.66 26.46 -3.51
C ASP A 135 11.71 26.84 -4.59
N GLU A 136 12.23 28.05 -4.57
CA GLU A 136 13.22 28.54 -5.55
C GLU A 136 14.53 27.74 -5.53
N GLU A 137 14.84 27.06 -4.43
CA GLU A 137 16.04 26.24 -4.25
C GLU A 137 15.79 24.72 -4.49
N GLY A 138 14.56 24.33 -4.81
CA GLY A 138 14.20 22.95 -5.08
C GLY A 138 13.83 22.14 -3.83
N PHE A 139 13.50 22.80 -2.72
CA PHE A 139 13.07 22.15 -1.48
C PHE A 139 11.56 22.06 -1.36
N ILE A 140 11.11 21.02 -0.70
CA ILE A 140 9.70 20.79 -0.37
C ILE A 140 9.55 20.48 1.13
N PRO A 141 8.43 20.88 1.76
CA PRO A 141 8.08 20.38 3.08
C PRO A 141 7.61 18.93 2.95
N TYR A 142 8.24 17.98 3.64
CA TYR A 142 7.91 16.56 3.52
C TYR A 142 6.73 16.13 4.40
N GLU A 143 6.46 16.84 5.49
CA GLU A 143 5.34 16.51 6.38
C GLU A 143 3.97 16.56 5.67
N PRO A 144 3.62 17.61 4.91
CA PRO A 144 2.38 17.66 4.14
C PRO A 144 2.29 16.55 3.09
N PHE A 145 3.42 16.17 2.48
CA PHE A 145 3.47 15.06 1.53
C PHE A 145 3.08 13.73 2.19
N VAL A 146 3.73 13.39 3.31
CA VAL A 146 3.44 12.15 4.04
C VAL A 146 2.01 12.15 4.58
N LYS A 147 1.56 13.28 5.11
CA LYS A 147 0.18 13.43 5.62
C LYS A 147 -0.84 13.16 4.52
N LYS A 148 -0.65 13.70 3.34
CA LYS A 148 -1.56 13.50 2.22
C LYS A 148 -1.55 12.05 1.75
N LEU A 149 -0.38 11.42 1.63
CA LEU A 149 -0.25 10.00 1.30
C LEU A 149 -1.00 9.09 2.28
N THR A 150 -0.86 9.34 3.57
CA THR A 150 -1.44 8.48 4.61
C THR A 150 -2.92 8.73 4.87
N THR A 151 -3.47 9.85 4.41
CA THR A 151 -4.90 10.18 4.56
C THR A 151 -5.76 9.83 3.35
N LEU A 152 -5.16 9.44 2.23
CA LEU A 152 -5.88 8.95 1.04
C LEU A 152 -6.36 7.50 1.17
N LEU A 153 -6.08 6.85 2.30
CA LEU A 153 -6.45 5.47 2.59
C LEU A 153 -7.74 5.38 3.40
#